data_fc5ab0b88b71c4439af0860521897b7f
#
_entry.id   fc5ab0b88b71c4439af0860521897b7f
#
_cell.length_a   1.000
_cell.length_b   1.000
_cell.length_c   1.000
_cell.angle_alpha   90.00
_cell.angle_beta   90.00
_cell.angle_gamma   90.00
#
_symmetry.space_group_name_H-M   'P 1'
#
loop_
_entity.id
_entity.type
_entity.pdbx_description
1 polymer ?
#
loop_
_entity_poly.entity_id
_entity_poly.type
_entity_poly.pdbx_seq_one_letter_code
_entity_poly.pdbx_strand_id
1 'polypeptide(L)'
;MKKLGVIILNWNGLKLLQQLVPGVVRDTVGEECDLIVADNGSTDGSVEWLRNNCPEVKLIVFGSNHGFAEGYNRAIEQCRYKYVTLLNSDVETTPGWWKPILKFLEEHPDVGAVQPKIRSYYNRDYFEYAGAAGGALDNLCYPYCRGRLFDAVEKDLGQYDGSAIPVAWASGACLTVPRGLYLQLGGLDAGFFAHMEEIDLCARVWGAGYRCCAISDSVVFHMGGASLNQGNPKKTYLNFRNNLLLIHKNMTRKGGKKLLFKRRLADTLAFGMNLMKLDFPNARAILKAHHDFRRLRKNYTDFPEHDILKSLPGTGKSAIVARYLKRKTSLPF
;
A
#
# COMPACT_ATOMS: atom_id res chain seq x y z
N MET A 1 -1.43 25.29 -13.98
CA MET A 1 -0.98 23.88 -13.92
C MET A 1 -1.87 23.20 -12.89
N LYS A 2 -2.48 22.03 -13.24
CA LYS A 2 -3.29 21.27 -12.28
C LYS A 2 -2.44 20.78 -11.12
N LYS A 3 -3.02 20.69 -9.93
CA LYS A 3 -2.29 20.41 -8.69
C LYS A 3 -2.06 18.91 -8.47
N LEU A 4 -3.04 18.07 -8.87
CA LEU A 4 -3.05 16.64 -8.61
C LEU A 4 -2.99 15.82 -9.90
N GLY A 5 -2.12 14.83 -9.95
CA GLY A 5 -2.10 13.79 -10.96
C GLY A 5 -2.45 12.44 -10.35
N VAL A 6 -3.57 11.85 -10.75
CA VAL A 6 -3.95 10.48 -10.36
C VAL A 6 -3.39 9.52 -11.40
N ILE A 7 -2.56 8.57 -10.96
CA ILE A 7 -1.81 7.66 -11.83
C ILE A 7 -2.30 6.24 -11.59
N ILE A 8 -2.79 5.61 -12.65
CA ILE A 8 -3.09 4.18 -12.70
C ILE A 8 -1.96 3.50 -13.46
N LEU A 9 -1.30 2.52 -12.84
CA LEU A 9 -0.34 1.64 -13.50
C LEU A 9 -1.08 0.45 -14.09
N ASN A 10 -1.01 0.26 -15.40
CA ASN A 10 -1.65 -0.84 -16.12
C ASN A 10 -0.62 -1.82 -16.70
N TRP A 11 -0.90 -3.11 -16.59
CA TRP A 11 -0.20 -4.16 -17.33
C TRP A 11 -1.15 -5.31 -17.65
N ASN A 12 -1.49 -5.44 -18.93
CA ASN A 12 -2.45 -6.45 -19.44
C ASN A 12 -3.76 -6.47 -18.65
N GLY A 13 -4.28 -5.28 -18.33
CA GLY A 13 -5.48 -5.08 -17.52
C GLY A 13 -6.69 -4.58 -18.30
N LEU A 14 -6.79 -4.84 -19.62
CA LEU A 14 -7.84 -4.30 -20.48
C LEU A 14 -9.24 -4.42 -19.89
N LYS A 15 -9.60 -5.58 -19.34
CA LYS A 15 -10.93 -5.80 -18.75
C LYS A 15 -11.21 -4.89 -17.55
N LEU A 16 -10.21 -4.67 -16.67
CA LEU A 16 -10.33 -3.76 -15.53
C LEU A 16 -10.44 -2.31 -16.00
N LEU A 17 -9.63 -1.93 -17.00
CA LEU A 17 -9.71 -0.59 -17.57
C LEU A 17 -11.09 -0.32 -18.17
N GLN A 18 -11.63 -1.26 -18.95
CA GLN A 18 -12.98 -1.15 -19.54
C GLN A 18 -14.07 -1.01 -18.47
N GLN A 19 -13.93 -1.72 -17.36
CA GLN A 19 -14.91 -1.74 -16.28
C GLN A 19 -14.86 -0.48 -15.42
N LEU A 20 -13.68 0.04 -15.09
CA LEU A 20 -13.51 1.04 -14.03
C LEU A 20 -13.09 2.42 -14.53
N VAL A 21 -12.23 2.51 -15.55
CA VAL A 21 -11.68 3.80 -15.98
C VAL A 21 -12.74 4.82 -16.41
N PRO A 22 -13.83 4.49 -17.09
CA PRO A 22 -14.86 5.47 -17.41
C PRO A 22 -15.47 6.13 -16.15
N GLY A 23 -15.67 5.35 -15.08
CA GLY A 23 -16.11 5.88 -13.79
C GLY A 23 -15.02 6.76 -13.13
N VAL A 24 -13.78 6.30 -13.15
CA VAL A 24 -12.64 7.07 -12.59
C VAL A 24 -12.45 8.39 -13.33
N VAL A 25 -12.59 8.42 -14.66
CA VAL A 25 -12.55 9.67 -15.47
C VAL A 25 -13.62 10.64 -14.98
N ARG A 26 -14.87 10.19 -14.93
CA ARG A 26 -16.02 11.02 -14.49
C ARG A 26 -15.81 11.60 -13.09
N ASP A 27 -15.28 10.82 -12.16
CA ASP A 27 -15.18 11.18 -10.75
C ASP A 27 -13.91 11.97 -10.42
N THR A 28 -12.91 11.97 -11.33
CA THR A 28 -11.56 12.46 -11.06
C THR A 28 -11.16 13.65 -11.93
N VAL A 29 -11.43 13.59 -13.24
CA VAL A 29 -10.95 14.63 -14.17
C VAL A 29 -11.67 15.97 -13.93
N GLY A 30 -10.90 17.03 -13.76
CA GLY A 30 -11.45 18.37 -13.46
C GLY A 30 -10.40 19.46 -13.57
N GLU A 31 -10.72 20.66 -13.07
CA GLU A 31 -9.84 21.84 -13.18
C GLU A 31 -8.50 21.67 -12.44
N GLU A 32 -8.49 20.97 -11.31
CA GLU A 32 -7.29 20.78 -10.48
C GLU A 32 -6.69 19.37 -10.56
N CYS A 33 -7.35 18.43 -11.24
CA CYS A 33 -6.95 17.02 -11.27
C CYS A 33 -6.92 16.45 -12.69
N ASP A 34 -5.85 15.71 -13.01
CA ASP A 34 -5.72 14.89 -14.21
C ASP A 34 -5.70 13.41 -13.84
N LEU A 35 -6.23 12.57 -14.76
CA LEU A 35 -6.05 11.13 -14.72
C LEU A 35 -4.98 10.73 -15.74
N ILE A 36 -4.01 9.96 -15.28
CA ILE A 36 -2.92 9.41 -16.07
C ILE A 36 -3.01 7.88 -16.02
N VAL A 37 -2.95 7.21 -17.16
CA VAL A 37 -2.70 5.77 -17.20
C VAL A 37 -1.28 5.56 -17.71
N ALA A 38 -0.45 4.96 -16.86
CA ALA A 38 0.88 4.51 -17.20
C ALA A 38 0.81 3.04 -17.62
N ASP A 39 0.88 2.79 -18.91
CA ASP A 39 0.87 1.45 -19.46
C ASP A 39 2.28 0.84 -19.39
N ASN A 40 2.40 -0.26 -18.67
CA ASN A 40 3.66 -0.93 -18.34
C ASN A 40 4.03 -2.02 -19.39
N GLY A 41 3.86 -1.69 -20.66
CA GLY A 41 4.20 -2.59 -21.77
C GLY A 41 3.14 -3.67 -21.99
N SER A 42 1.85 -3.31 -22.01
CA SER A 42 0.76 -4.23 -22.28
C SER A 42 0.71 -4.67 -23.75
N THR A 43 0.20 -5.88 -23.95
CA THR A 43 0.04 -6.50 -25.28
C THR A 43 -1.42 -6.91 -25.56
N ASP A 44 -2.35 -6.57 -24.68
CA ASP A 44 -3.76 -6.99 -24.69
C ASP A 44 -4.72 -5.97 -25.36
N GLY A 45 -4.19 -4.92 -25.99
CA GLY A 45 -5.00 -3.86 -26.59
C GLY A 45 -5.39 -2.73 -25.63
N SER A 46 -4.89 -2.72 -24.40
CA SER A 46 -5.16 -1.69 -23.37
C SER A 46 -4.92 -0.27 -23.88
N VAL A 47 -3.78 -0.03 -24.53
CA VAL A 47 -3.38 1.31 -25.02
C VAL A 47 -4.29 1.79 -26.14
N GLU A 48 -4.63 0.92 -27.08
CA GLU A 48 -5.53 1.26 -28.19
C GLU A 48 -6.94 1.56 -27.66
N TRP A 49 -7.43 0.74 -26.75
CA TRP A 49 -8.73 0.96 -26.16
C TRP A 49 -8.81 2.31 -25.42
N LEU A 50 -7.80 2.66 -24.61
CA LEU A 50 -7.75 3.94 -23.90
C LEU A 50 -7.75 5.13 -24.86
N ARG A 51 -6.98 5.08 -25.95
CA ARG A 51 -6.95 6.15 -26.95
C ARG A 51 -8.31 6.38 -27.61
N ASN A 52 -9.03 5.31 -27.88
CA ASN A 52 -10.30 5.37 -28.57
C ASN A 52 -11.50 5.71 -27.68
N ASN A 53 -11.45 5.35 -26.37
CA ASN A 53 -12.61 5.43 -25.50
C ASN A 53 -12.44 6.41 -24.32
N CYS A 54 -11.24 6.84 -24.00
CA CYS A 54 -10.96 7.74 -22.86
C CYS A 54 -9.97 8.84 -23.26
N PRO A 55 -10.35 9.75 -24.17
CA PRO A 55 -9.45 10.80 -24.69
C PRO A 55 -9.01 11.80 -23.62
N GLU A 56 -9.73 11.90 -22.50
CA GLU A 56 -9.39 12.76 -21.35
C GLU A 56 -8.21 12.21 -20.54
N VAL A 57 -7.90 10.93 -20.69
CA VAL A 57 -6.81 10.26 -19.97
C VAL A 57 -5.47 10.57 -20.61
N LYS A 58 -4.52 11.04 -19.81
CA LYS A 58 -3.14 11.18 -20.27
C LYS A 58 -2.44 9.82 -20.26
N LEU A 59 -1.82 9.45 -21.36
CA LEU A 59 -1.14 8.16 -21.50
C LEU A 59 0.38 8.33 -21.38
N ILE A 60 0.98 7.48 -20.54
CA ILE A 60 2.41 7.20 -20.53
C ILE A 60 2.56 5.75 -20.95
N VAL A 61 3.30 5.47 -22.01
CA VAL A 61 3.45 4.10 -22.54
C VAL A 61 4.91 3.68 -22.43
N PHE A 62 5.16 2.62 -21.67
CA PHE A 62 6.48 2.00 -21.55
C PHE A 62 6.65 0.87 -22.58
N GLY A 63 7.88 0.64 -23.02
CA GLY A 63 8.18 -0.40 -24.01
C GLY A 63 8.22 -1.82 -23.42
N SER A 64 8.20 -1.96 -22.08
CA SER A 64 8.26 -3.25 -21.38
C SER A 64 7.74 -3.12 -19.95
N ASN A 65 7.44 -4.27 -19.33
CA ASN A 65 6.99 -4.33 -17.94
C ASN A 65 8.17 -4.13 -16.97
N HIS A 66 8.15 -3.00 -16.25
CA HIS A 66 9.14 -2.66 -15.22
C HIS A 66 8.74 -3.16 -13.81
N GLY A 67 7.60 -3.84 -13.66
CA GLY A 67 7.03 -4.19 -12.35
C GLY A 67 6.25 -3.04 -11.72
N PHE A 68 5.73 -3.28 -10.51
CA PHE A 68 4.82 -2.34 -9.85
C PHE A 68 5.56 -1.07 -9.37
N ALA A 69 6.56 -1.24 -8.52
CA ALA A 69 7.27 -0.11 -7.90
C ALA A 69 7.99 0.76 -8.95
N GLU A 70 8.79 0.16 -9.81
CA GLU A 70 9.54 0.88 -10.83
C GLU A 70 8.62 1.50 -11.89
N GLY A 71 7.50 0.86 -12.23
CA GLY A 71 6.50 1.41 -13.14
C GLY A 71 5.91 2.73 -12.61
N TYR A 72 5.51 2.77 -11.32
CA TYR A 72 5.06 4.01 -10.69
C TYR A 72 6.16 5.05 -10.59
N ASN A 73 7.39 4.67 -10.21
CA ASN A 73 8.51 5.60 -10.13
C ASN A 73 8.73 6.33 -11.46
N ARG A 74 8.82 5.58 -12.55
CA ARG A 74 9.01 6.14 -13.91
C ARG A 74 7.85 7.00 -14.38
N ALA A 75 6.61 6.64 -14.01
CA ALA A 75 5.45 7.45 -14.33
C ALA A 75 5.46 8.78 -13.57
N ILE A 76 5.76 8.76 -12.28
CA ILE A 76 5.82 9.95 -11.42
C ILE A 76 6.97 10.89 -11.82
N GLU A 77 8.11 10.35 -12.25
CA GLU A 77 9.23 11.16 -12.77
C GLU A 77 8.82 12.00 -13.99
N GLN A 78 7.98 11.46 -14.88
CA GLN A 78 7.48 12.15 -16.06
C GLN A 78 6.35 13.15 -15.76
N CYS A 79 5.76 13.09 -14.57
CA CYS A 79 4.67 14.00 -14.18
C CYS A 79 5.19 15.32 -13.66
N ARG A 80 4.34 16.39 -13.77
CA ARG A 80 4.64 17.72 -13.24
C ARG A 80 3.46 18.27 -12.43
N TYR A 81 3.09 17.53 -11.37
CA TYR A 81 2.04 17.94 -10.43
C TYR A 81 2.66 18.21 -9.05
N LYS A 82 1.98 19.01 -8.22
CA LYS A 82 2.38 19.23 -6.83
C LYS A 82 2.18 17.96 -6.00
N TYR A 83 1.06 17.28 -6.25
CA TYR A 83 0.69 16.02 -5.61
C TYR A 83 0.46 14.93 -6.65
N VAL A 84 0.73 13.69 -6.28
CA VAL A 84 0.45 12.52 -7.10
C VAL A 84 -0.28 11.47 -6.27
N THR A 85 -1.26 10.82 -6.89
CA THR A 85 -1.94 9.66 -6.32
C THR A 85 -1.56 8.41 -7.10
N LEU A 86 -1.03 7.41 -6.40
CA LEU A 86 -0.94 6.06 -6.91
C LEU A 86 -2.33 5.42 -6.72
N LEU A 87 -2.97 5.01 -7.80
CA LEU A 87 -4.30 4.39 -7.80
C LEU A 87 -4.23 3.04 -8.51
N ASN A 88 -4.62 1.98 -7.83
CA ASN A 88 -4.67 0.66 -8.46
C ASN A 88 -5.75 0.61 -9.55
N SER A 89 -5.52 -0.20 -10.58
CA SER A 89 -6.44 -0.37 -11.71
C SER A 89 -7.74 -1.09 -11.34
N ASP A 90 -7.82 -1.69 -10.15
CA ASP A 90 -8.99 -2.38 -9.60
C ASP A 90 -9.71 -1.56 -8.50
N VAL A 91 -9.58 -0.24 -8.53
CA VAL A 91 -10.27 0.70 -7.64
C VAL A 91 -11.39 1.42 -8.39
N GLU A 92 -12.60 1.39 -7.80
CA GLU A 92 -13.72 2.24 -8.16
C GLU A 92 -13.72 3.50 -7.27
N THR A 93 -13.85 4.65 -7.89
CA THR A 93 -13.88 5.95 -7.19
C THR A 93 -15.32 6.43 -6.93
N THR A 94 -15.46 7.42 -6.05
CA THR A 94 -16.71 8.15 -5.82
C THR A 94 -16.58 9.59 -6.32
N PRO A 95 -17.69 10.27 -6.66
CA PRO A 95 -17.63 11.64 -7.17
C PRO A 95 -16.85 12.58 -6.26
N GLY A 96 -15.79 13.18 -6.78
CA GLY A 96 -14.97 14.17 -6.06
C GLY A 96 -14.12 13.62 -4.91
N TRP A 97 -13.89 12.33 -4.84
CA TRP A 97 -13.12 11.62 -3.79
C TRP A 97 -11.75 12.25 -3.47
N TRP A 98 -11.09 12.82 -4.45
CA TRP A 98 -9.77 13.43 -4.32
C TRP A 98 -9.79 14.83 -3.66
N LYS A 99 -10.95 15.53 -3.68
CA LYS A 99 -11.06 16.89 -3.17
C LYS A 99 -10.75 17.02 -1.67
N PRO A 100 -11.30 16.20 -0.76
CA PRO A 100 -10.92 16.23 0.65
C PRO A 100 -9.44 15.94 0.86
N ILE A 101 -8.85 15.02 0.07
CA ILE A 101 -7.42 14.69 0.15
C ILE A 101 -6.56 15.89 -0.24
N LEU A 102 -6.85 16.53 -1.37
CA LEU A 102 -6.11 17.70 -1.84
C LEU A 102 -6.20 18.85 -0.85
N LYS A 103 -7.41 19.18 -0.38
CA LYS A 103 -7.63 20.21 0.63
C LYS A 103 -6.81 19.93 1.89
N PHE A 104 -6.87 18.71 2.41
CA PHE A 104 -6.15 18.32 3.61
C PHE A 104 -4.62 18.47 3.46
N LEU A 105 -4.06 18.05 2.33
CA LEU A 105 -2.62 18.21 2.06
C LEU A 105 -2.19 19.66 1.90
N GLU A 106 -3.06 20.53 1.41
CA GLU A 106 -2.78 21.97 1.31
C GLU A 106 -2.81 22.67 2.67
N GLU A 107 -3.69 22.24 3.57
CA GLU A 107 -3.84 22.78 4.92
C GLU A 107 -2.80 22.22 5.91
N HIS A 108 -2.18 21.05 5.60
CA HIS A 108 -1.27 20.34 6.50
C HIS A 108 0.06 20.02 5.81
N PRO A 109 0.99 20.97 5.72
CA PRO A 109 2.28 20.78 5.03
C PRO A 109 3.22 19.77 5.71
N ASP A 110 2.92 19.38 6.94
CA ASP A 110 3.61 18.33 7.70
C ASP A 110 3.12 16.90 7.36
N VAL A 111 2.14 16.78 6.45
CA VAL A 111 1.63 15.49 5.98
C VAL A 111 2.30 15.08 4.67
N GLY A 112 2.93 13.91 4.68
CA GLY A 112 3.68 13.38 3.53
C GLY A 112 3.00 12.22 2.79
N ALA A 113 1.92 11.65 3.35
CA ALA A 113 1.16 10.60 2.67
C ALA A 113 -0.28 10.56 3.19
N VAL A 114 -1.24 10.32 2.29
CA VAL A 114 -2.67 10.25 2.63
C VAL A 114 -3.33 9.11 1.89
N GLN A 115 -4.23 8.39 2.58
CA GLN A 115 -5.19 7.48 1.96
C GLN A 115 -6.64 7.88 2.25
N PRO A 116 -7.59 7.58 1.35
CA PRO A 116 -9.02 7.62 1.66
C PRO A 116 -9.44 6.44 2.54
N LYS A 117 -10.70 6.43 2.98
CA LYS A 117 -11.37 5.23 3.46
C LYS A 117 -11.53 4.26 2.29
N ILE A 118 -11.06 3.03 2.45
CA ILE A 118 -11.10 2.00 1.41
C ILE A 118 -12.11 0.93 1.82
N ARG A 119 -13.18 0.80 1.02
CA ARG A 119 -14.25 -0.18 1.21
C ARG A 119 -14.14 -1.31 0.18
N SER A 120 -14.73 -2.44 0.51
CA SER A 120 -14.77 -3.58 -0.40
C SER A 120 -15.68 -3.29 -1.59
N TYR A 121 -15.20 -3.54 -2.81
CA TYR A 121 -16.00 -3.43 -4.03
C TYR A 121 -17.17 -4.44 -4.06
N TYR A 122 -16.91 -5.67 -3.65
CA TYR A 122 -17.89 -6.75 -3.69
C TYR A 122 -18.85 -6.75 -2.49
N ASN A 123 -18.39 -6.25 -1.34
CA ASN A 123 -19.21 -6.18 -0.13
C ASN A 123 -19.14 -4.75 0.44
N ARG A 124 -19.92 -3.87 -0.18
CA ARG A 124 -19.82 -2.41 0.00
C ARG A 124 -20.04 -1.90 1.42
N ASP A 125 -20.67 -2.71 2.27
CA ASP A 125 -20.86 -2.39 3.68
C ASP A 125 -19.63 -2.68 4.55
N TYR A 126 -18.60 -3.32 3.99
CA TYR A 126 -17.40 -3.72 4.73
C TYR A 126 -16.18 -2.95 4.28
N PHE A 127 -15.23 -2.80 5.20
CA PHE A 127 -13.91 -2.32 4.84
C PHE A 127 -13.20 -3.29 3.89
N GLU A 128 -12.25 -2.77 3.13
CA GLU A 128 -11.41 -3.61 2.30
C GLU A 128 -10.20 -4.13 3.10
N TYR A 129 -9.68 -5.28 2.71
CA TYR A 129 -8.59 -5.96 3.41
C TYR A 129 -7.28 -5.16 3.43
N ALA A 130 -6.92 -4.51 2.32
CA ALA A 130 -5.62 -3.86 2.12
C ALA A 130 -5.68 -2.33 2.33
N GLY A 131 -5.95 -1.89 3.55
CA GLY A 131 -5.91 -0.46 3.89
C GLY A 131 -7.08 0.01 4.73
N ALA A 132 -8.29 -0.49 4.49
CA ALA A 132 -9.48 -0.19 5.29
C ALA A 132 -9.60 1.31 5.65
N ALA A 133 -9.62 1.66 6.94
CA ALA A 133 -9.64 3.04 7.45
C ALA A 133 -8.26 3.49 7.99
N GLY A 134 -7.17 3.00 7.39
CA GLY A 134 -5.79 3.35 7.75
C GLY A 134 -5.00 2.21 8.39
N GLY A 135 -3.73 2.15 8.06
CA GLY A 135 -2.82 1.07 8.44
C GLY A 135 -1.98 1.35 9.68
N ALA A 136 -1.70 0.30 10.43
CA ALA A 136 -0.80 0.28 11.57
C ALA A 136 0.17 -0.91 11.51
N LEU A 137 1.22 -0.85 12.31
CA LEU A 137 2.12 -1.96 12.54
C LEU A 137 2.04 -2.37 14.01
N ASP A 138 2.08 -3.66 14.28
CA ASP A 138 2.17 -4.16 15.65
C ASP A 138 3.62 -4.19 16.16
N ASN A 139 3.83 -4.63 17.40
CA ASN A 139 5.14 -4.70 18.05
C ASN A 139 6.14 -5.68 17.39
N LEU A 140 5.69 -6.51 16.45
CA LEU A 140 6.50 -7.39 15.62
C LEU A 140 6.49 -6.96 14.14
N CYS A 141 5.96 -5.76 13.85
CA CYS A 141 5.77 -5.21 12.49
C CYS A 141 4.82 -6.02 11.61
N TYR A 142 3.84 -6.73 12.19
CA TYR A 142 2.72 -7.26 11.39
C TYR A 142 1.77 -6.12 11.04
N PRO A 143 1.44 -5.94 9.74
CA PRO A 143 0.52 -4.91 9.31
C PRO A 143 -0.92 -5.29 9.66
N TYR A 144 -1.65 -4.34 10.22
CA TYR A 144 -3.09 -4.40 10.44
C TYR A 144 -3.72 -3.03 10.12
N CYS A 145 -5.05 -2.95 10.11
CA CYS A 145 -5.74 -1.71 9.80
C CYS A 145 -6.85 -1.43 10.83
N ARG A 146 -7.26 -0.19 10.93
CA ARG A 146 -8.58 0.14 11.48
C ARG A 146 -9.61 -0.46 10.54
N GLY A 147 -10.48 -1.32 11.07
CA GLY A 147 -11.44 -2.09 10.27
C GLY A 147 -10.95 -3.45 9.78
N ARG A 148 -9.68 -3.84 10.08
CA ARG A 148 -9.20 -5.18 9.73
C ARG A 148 -8.09 -5.66 10.65
N LEU A 149 -8.26 -6.86 11.21
CA LEU A 149 -7.25 -7.55 12.01
C LEU A 149 -7.04 -8.98 11.46
N PHE A 150 -5.94 -9.23 10.74
CA PHE A 150 -5.66 -10.43 9.96
C PHE A 150 -6.82 -10.74 8.98
N ASP A 151 -7.51 -11.86 9.19
CA ASP A 151 -8.64 -12.34 8.39
C ASP A 151 -9.99 -11.71 8.77
N ALA A 152 -10.07 -11.06 9.93
CA ALA A 152 -11.30 -10.41 10.37
C ALA A 152 -11.40 -9.00 9.79
N VAL A 153 -12.47 -8.75 9.02
CA VAL A 153 -12.82 -7.45 8.43
C VAL A 153 -14.11 -6.95 9.05
N GLU A 154 -14.15 -5.69 9.44
CA GLU A 154 -15.32 -5.07 10.07
C GLU A 154 -16.30 -4.52 9.03
N LYS A 155 -17.57 -4.46 9.43
CA LYS A 155 -18.57 -3.65 8.73
C LYS A 155 -18.29 -2.17 8.99
N ASP A 156 -18.41 -1.32 7.97
CA ASP A 156 -18.32 0.13 8.09
C ASP A 156 -19.68 0.68 8.60
N LEU A 157 -19.71 1.03 9.87
CA LEU A 157 -20.86 1.64 10.54
C LEU A 157 -20.61 3.13 10.83
N GLY A 158 -19.62 3.74 10.19
CA GLY A 158 -19.18 5.10 10.50
C GLY A 158 -18.29 5.20 11.75
N GLN A 159 -17.89 4.07 12.34
CA GLN A 159 -17.09 4.04 13.58
C GLN A 159 -15.70 4.67 13.46
N TYR A 160 -15.26 4.92 12.24
CA TYR A 160 -13.98 5.57 11.93
C TYR A 160 -14.16 6.88 11.16
N ASP A 161 -15.37 7.42 11.10
CA ASP A 161 -15.65 8.71 10.49
C ASP A 161 -15.23 9.88 11.40
N GLY A 162 -15.00 11.05 10.81
CA GLY A 162 -14.56 12.25 11.51
C GLY A 162 -13.21 12.75 11.02
N SER A 163 -12.40 13.26 11.95
CA SER A 163 -11.12 13.89 11.63
C SER A 163 -10.13 12.94 10.98
N ALA A 164 -9.28 13.46 10.10
CA ALA A 164 -8.12 12.75 9.62
C ALA A 164 -7.24 12.27 10.79
N ILE A 165 -6.75 11.04 10.72
CA ILE A 165 -5.93 10.46 11.78
C ILE A 165 -4.54 10.10 11.27
N PRO A 166 -3.50 10.22 12.13
CA PRO A 166 -2.20 9.65 11.84
C PRO A 166 -2.27 8.12 11.75
N VAL A 167 -1.62 7.56 10.72
CA VAL A 167 -1.52 6.11 10.47
C VAL A 167 -0.06 5.71 10.25
N ALA A 168 0.31 4.48 10.56
CA ALA A 168 1.67 4.02 10.30
C ALA A 168 1.95 3.92 8.79
N TRP A 169 0.95 3.52 8.02
CA TRP A 169 1.04 3.40 6.58
C TRP A 169 -0.30 3.66 5.90
N ALA A 170 -0.22 4.23 4.71
CA ALA A 170 -1.32 4.43 3.78
C ALA A 170 -1.24 3.37 2.68
N SER A 171 -2.41 2.89 2.23
CA SER A 171 -2.51 1.77 1.28
C SER A 171 -2.07 2.15 -0.13
N GLY A 172 -1.26 1.29 -0.75
CA GLY A 172 -0.91 1.40 -2.16
C GLY A 172 -2.08 1.29 -3.13
N ALA A 173 -3.27 0.84 -2.67
CA ALA A 173 -4.46 0.82 -3.51
C ALA A 173 -4.92 2.24 -3.89
N CYS A 174 -4.74 3.22 -2.97
CA CYS A 174 -4.98 4.65 -3.21
C CYS A 174 -4.12 5.48 -2.26
N LEU A 175 -2.94 5.88 -2.72
CA LEU A 175 -1.93 6.59 -1.95
C LEU A 175 -1.61 7.94 -2.58
N THR A 176 -1.92 9.04 -1.90
CA THR A 176 -1.58 10.38 -2.35
C THR A 176 -0.39 10.93 -1.57
N VAL A 177 0.59 11.49 -2.28
CA VAL A 177 1.84 12.03 -1.71
C VAL A 177 2.24 13.33 -2.39
N PRO A 178 2.93 14.27 -1.70
CA PRO A 178 3.62 15.37 -2.37
C PRO A 178 4.70 14.79 -3.29
N ARG A 179 4.64 15.13 -4.59
CA ARG A 179 5.58 14.57 -5.58
C ARG A 179 7.03 14.86 -5.24
N GLY A 180 7.32 16.07 -4.78
CA GLY A 180 8.69 16.44 -4.37
C GLY A 180 9.24 15.52 -3.28
N LEU A 181 8.43 15.26 -2.24
CA LEU A 181 8.79 14.33 -1.15
C LEU A 181 8.96 12.90 -1.65
N TYR A 182 8.04 12.41 -2.51
CA TYR A 182 8.14 11.08 -3.10
C TYR A 182 9.48 10.87 -3.81
N LEU A 183 9.88 11.83 -4.66
CA LEU A 183 11.15 11.77 -5.39
C LEU A 183 12.37 11.90 -4.46
N GLN A 184 12.30 12.80 -3.49
CA GLN A 184 13.36 12.99 -2.48
C GLN A 184 13.62 11.71 -1.69
N LEU A 185 12.56 10.97 -1.37
CA LEU A 185 12.67 9.69 -0.67
C LEU A 185 13.04 8.51 -1.58
N GLY A 186 13.22 8.70 -2.89
CA GLY A 186 13.56 7.66 -3.86
C GLY A 186 12.39 6.80 -4.31
N GLY A 187 11.13 7.25 -4.10
CA GLY A 187 9.93 6.55 -4.55
C GLY A 187 9.69 5.20 -3.87
N LEU A 188 8.98 4.30 -4.55
CA LEU A 188 8.79 2.92 -4.12
C LEU A 188 10.07 2.12 -4.34
N ASP A 189 10.44 1.27 -3.40
CA ASP A 189 11.64 0.41 -3.53
C ASP A 189 11.33 -0.83 -4.37
N ALA A 190 11.90 -0.89 -5.57
CA ALA A 190 11.72 -2.01 -6.52
C ALA A 190 12.21 -3.36 -5.95
N GLY A 191 13.08 -3.37 -4.95
CA GLY A 191 13.55 -4.60 -4.27
C GLY A 191 12.43 -5.35 -3.54
N PHE A 192 11.32 -4.68 -3.23
CA PHE A 192 10.12 -5.33 -2.67
C PHE A 192 9.33 -6.11 -3.72
N PHE A 193 9.40 -5.74 -4.99
CA PHE A 193 8.68 -6.32 -6.12
C PHE A 193 7.16 -6.07 -6.04
N ALA A 194 6.49 -6.53 -4.99
CA ALA A 194 5.08 -6.30 -4.68
C ALA A 194 4.83 -6.61 -3.19
N HIS A 195 3.86 -5.92 -2.59
CA HIS A 195 3.49 -5.92 -1.17
C HIS A 195 4.55 -5.31 -0.25
N MET A 196 4.11 -4.38 0.59
CA MET A 196 4.88 -3.62 1.59
C MET A 196 5.82 -2.53 1.05
N GLU A 197 5.91 -2.32 -0.25
CA GLU A 197 6.66 -1.19 -0.82
C GLU A 197 6.06 0.17 -0.41
N GLU A 198 4.73 0.24 -0.30
CA GLU A 198 4.02 1.41 0.21
C GLU A 198 4.22 1.60 1.71
N ILE A 199 4.31 0.50 2.48
CA ILE A 199 4.59 0.54 3.92
C ILE A 199 6.02 1.03 4.16
N ASP A 200 6.98 0.58 3.34
CA ASP A 200 8.36 1.05 3.38
C ASP A 200 8.46 2.55 3.02
N LEU A 201 7.73 3.00 1.99
CA LEU A 201 7.66 4.42 1.65
C LEU A 201 7.10 5.23 2.82
N CYS A 202 5.99 4.79 3.44
CA CYS A 202 5.40 5.46 4.60
C CYS A 202 6.36 5.51 5.80
N ALA A 203 7.13 4.44 6.05
CA ALA A 203 8.17 4.46 7.08
C ALA A 203 9.24 5.52 6.79
N ARG A 204 9.67 5.67 5.52
CA ARG A 204 10.61 6.73 5.11
C ARG A 204 10.00 8.12 5.20
N VAL A 205 8.70 8.29 4.93
CA VAL A 205 7.94 9.53 5.16
C VAL A 205 8.01 9.93 6.64
N TRP A 206 7.72 8.99 7.55
CA TRP A 206 7.85 9.22 8.99
C TRP A 206 9.28 9.51 9.42
N GLY A 207 10.26 8.79 8.85
CA GLY A 207 11.69 9.02 9.11
C GLY A 207 12.18 10.40 8.67
N ALA A 208 11.54 10.99 7.67
CA ALA A 208 11.81 12.35 7.20
C ALA A 208 11.05 13.45 8.00
N GLY A 209 10.33 13.07 9.07
CA GLY A 209 9.62 14.01 9.94
C GLY A 209 8.21 14.38 9.47
N TYR A 210 7.68 13.74 8.44
CA TYR A 210 6.31 13.92 7.97
C TYR A 210 5.38 12.86 8.57
N ARG A 211 4.07 13.13 8.57
CA ARG A 211 3.02 12.21 9.00
C ARG A 211 2.37 11.50 7.80
N CYS A 212 1.93 10.27 8.00
CA CYS A 212 0.97 9.61 7.12
C CYS A 212 -0.42 9.70 7.76
N CYS A 213 -1.47 9.95 6.98
CA CYS A 213 -2.84 10.11 7.48
C CYS A 213 -3.86 9.29 6.68
N ALA A 214 -4.95 8.92 7.33
CA ALA A 214 -6.16 8.41 6.68
C ALA A 214 -7.30 9.41 6.83
N ILE A 215 -8.07 9.63 5.76
CA ILE A 215 -9.19 10.58 5.70
C ILE A 215 -10.49 9.82 5.41
N SER A 216 -11.49 9.97 6.29
CA SER A 216 -12.78 9.29 6.14
C SER A 216 -13.73 9.98 5.15
N ASP A 217 -13.55 11.29 4.92
CA ASP A 217 -14.39 12.09 4.02
C ASP A 217 -14.15 11.78 2.54
N SER A 218 -13.12 11.05 2.25
CA SER A 218 -12.82 10.49 0.93
C SER A 218 -13.02 8.98 0.96
N VAL A 219 -13.78 8.44 -0.01
CA VAL A 219 -14.12 7.01 -0.06
C VAL A 219 -13.83 6.46 -1.44
N VAL A 220 -13.20 5.30 -1.49
CA VAL A 220 -13.03 4.50 -2.70
C VAL A 220 -13.36 3.02 -2.42
N PHE A 221 -13.67 2.26 -3.48
CA PHE A 221 -13.95 0.84 -3.39
C PHE A 221 -12.87 0.06 -4.13
N HIS A 222 -12.29 -0.93 -3.46
CA HIS A 222 -11.21 -1.74 -4.01
C HIS A 222 -11.66 -3.19 -4.17
N MET A 223 -11.43 -3.78 -5.34
CA MET A 223 -11.79 -5.18 -5.61
C MET A 223 -10.93 -6.13 -4.78
N GLY A 224 -9.65 -5.83 -4.67
CA GLY A 224 -8.69 -6.67 -3.96
C GLY A 224 -8.47 -8.03 -4.61
N GLY A 225 -7.27 -8.60 -4.44
CA GLY A 225 -6.98 -9.94 -4.94
C GLY A 225 -6.72 -10.06 -6.44
N ALA A 226 -6.79 -8.97 -7.21
CA ALA A 226 -6.52 -8.99 -8.65
C ALA A 226 -5.11 -9.53 -8.99
N SER A 227 -4.13 -9.33 -8.09
CA SER A 227 -2.76 -9.81 -8.29
C SER A 227 -2.46 -11.16 -7.63
N LEU A 228 -2.89 -11.39 -6.40
CA LEU A 228 -2.62 -12.65 -5.65
C LEU A 228 -3.67 -12.89 -4.56
N ASN A 229 -4.38 -14.02 -4.63
CA ASN A 229 -5.39 -14.42 -3.64
C ASN A 229 -4.77 -14.76 -2.27
N GLN A 230 -5.58 -14.70 -1.21
CA GLN A 230 -5.20 -15.21 0.11
C GLN A 230 -4.88 -16.71 0.02
N GLY A 231 -3.85 -17.14 0.76
CA GLY A 231 -3.38 -18.55 0.73
C GLY A 231 -2.41 -18.86 -0.42
N ASN A 232 -2.17 -17.95 -1.35
CA ASN A 232 -1.19 -18.16 -2.41
C ASN A 232 0.24 -18.16 -1.83
N PRO A 233 1.05 -19.22 -2.05
CA PRO A 233 2.41 -19.32 -1.51
C PRO A 233 3.34 -18.18 -1.95
N LYS A 234 3.14 -17.61 -3.16
CA LYS A 234 3.89 -16.45 -3.62
C LYS A 234 3.58 -15.21 -2.78
N LYS A 235 2.30 -15.01 -2.40
CA LYS A 235 1.90 -13.91 -1.51
C LYS A 235 2.49 -14.10 -0.11
N THR A 236 2.44 -15.31 0.44
CA THR A 236 3.08 -15.67 1.71
C THR A 236 4.58 -15.36 1.67
N TYR A 237 5.28 -15.84 0.65
CA TYR A 237 6.70 -15.58 0.46
C TYR A 237 7.02 -14.09 0.44
N LEU A 238 6.30 -13.29 -0.36
CA LEU A 238 6.53 -11.84 -0.46
C LEU A 238 6.26 -11.13 0.87
N ASN A 239 5.15 -11.44 1.54
CA ASN A 239 4.80 -10.82 2.82
C ASN A 239 5.86 -11.10 3.90
N PHE A 240 6.35 -12.33 4.03
CA PHE A 240 7.39 -12.65 5.01
C PHE A 240 8.73 -12.01 4.64
N ARG A 241 9.19 -12.14 3.38
CA ARG A 241 10.44 -11.56 2.92
C ARG A 241 10.48 -10.04 3.06
N ASN A 242 9.43 -9.39 2.60
CA ASN A 242 9.34 -7.93 2.56
C ASN A 242 9.20 -7.34 3.95
N ASN A 243 8.47 -8.01 4.85
CA ASN A 243 8.40 -7.56 6.25
C ASN A 243 9.77 -7.62 6.96
N LEU A 244 10.58 -8.64 6.67
CA LEU A 244 11.95 -8.70 7.19
C LEU A 244 12.84 -7.59 6.60
N LEU A 245 12.66 -7.25 5.31
CA LEU A 245 13.35 -6.12 4.66
C LEU A 245 12.89 -4.78 5.26
N LEU A 246 11.59 -4.58 5.47
CA LEU A 246 11.02 -3.40 6.11
C LEU A 246 11.68 -3.14 7.47
N ILE A 247 11.77 -4.18 8.31
CA ILE A 247 12.44 -4.10 9.63
C ILE A 247 13.92 -3.74 9.45
N HIS A 248 14.60 -4.39 8.52
CA HIS A 248 16.03 -4.18 8.32
C HIS A 248 16.37 -2.77 7.87
N LYS A 249 15.55 -2.19 6.97
CA LYS A 249 15.77 -0.85 6.40
C LYS A 249 15.41 0.29 7.35
N ASN A 250 14.32 0.12 8.11
CA ASN A 250 13.70 1.23 8.85
C ASN A 250 13.94 1.20 10.37
N MET A 251 14.97 0.47 10.78
CA MET A 251 15.41 0.37 12.19
C MET A 251 16.91 0.59 12.29
N THR A 252 17.35 1.11 13.44
CA THR A 252 18.79 1.11 13.75
C THR A 252 19.37 -0.29 13.61
N ARG A 253 20.65 -0.40 13.30
CA ARG A 253 21.31 -1.72 13.18
C ARG A 253 21.11 -2.62 14.42
N LYS A 254 21.13 -2.03 15.63
CA LYS A 254 20.92 -2.75 16.90
C LYS A 254 19.44 -3.10 17.11
N GLY A 255 18.54 -2.14 16.93
CA GLY A 255 17.11 -2.34 17.08
C GLY A 255 16.54 -3.35 16.08
N GLY A 256 16.95 -3.25 14.81
CA GLY A 256 16.58 -4.17 13.77
C GLY A 256 17.02 -5.61 14.03
N LYS A 257 18.26 -5.84 14.49
CA LYS A 257 18.72 -7.18 14.86
C LYS A 257 17.87 -7.78 15.98
N LYS A 258 17.54 -6.99 17.02
CA LYS A 258 16.70 -7.45 18.15
C LYS A 258 15.29 -7.81 17.69
N LEU A 259 14.67 -6.98 16.85
CA LEU A 259 13.32 -7.22 16.34
C LEU A 259 13.28 -8.40 15.36
N LEU A 260 14.25 -8.50 14.45
CA LEU A 260 14.39 -9.64 13.53
C LEU A 260 14.57 -10.98 14.27
N PHE A 261 15.25 -10.98 15.41
CA PHE A 261 15.34 -12.20 16.25
C PHE A 261 13.96 -12.62 16.76
N LYS A 262 13.19 -11.68 17.36
CA LYS A 262 11.83 -11.97 17.83
C LYS A 262 10.93 -12.40 16.69
N ARG A 263 11.07 -11.75 15.53
CA ARG A 263 10.29 -12.09 14.33
C ARG A 263 10.58 -13.50 13.84
N ARG A 264 11.83 -13.96 13.86
CA ARG A 264 12.18 -15.34 13.50
C ARG A 264 11.47 -16.36 14.40
N LEU A 265 11.36 -16.10 15.70
CA LEU A 265 10.61 -16.98 16.59
C LEU A 265 9.13 -17.06 16.21
N ALA A 266 8.49 -15.92 15.94
CA ALA A 266 7.10 -15.89 15.51
C ALA A 266 6.90 -16.56 14.13
N ASP A 267 7.82 -16.35 13.19
CA ASP A 267 7.77 -16.96 11.86
C ASP A 267 8.01 -18.47 11.91
N THR A 268 8.83 -18.97 12.87
CA THR A 268 8.99 -20.41 13.13
C THR A 268 7.68 -21.04 13.61
N LEU A 269 6.92 -20.34 14.47
CA LEU A 269 5.60 -20.80 14.87
C LEU A 269 4.63 -20.84 13.68
N ALA A 270 4.62 -19.80 12.85
CA ALA A 270 3.81 -19.77 11.63
C ALA A 270 4.18 -20.91 10.67
N PHE A 271 5.47 -21.21 10.51
CA PHE A 271 5.96 -22.36 9.73
C PHE A 271 5.40 -23.67 10.29
N GLY A 272 5.54 -23.92 11.61
CA GLY A 272 5.02 -25.11 12.28
C GLY A 272 3.50 -25.26 12.13
N MET A 273 2.75 -24.16 12.22
CA MET A 273 1.30 -24.17 12.01
C MET A 273 0.91 -24.59 10.58
N ASN A 274 1.66 -24.15 9.57
CA ASN A 274 1.42 -24.59 8.18
C ASN A 274 1.75 -26.08 8.00
N LEU A 275 2.81 -26.57 8.64
CA LEU A 275 3.11 -28.02 8.62
C LEU A 275 2.00 -28.85 9.27
N MET A 276 1.47 -28.42 10.43
CA MET A 276 0.36 -29.11 11.09
C MET A 276 -0.93 -29.11 10.25
N LYS A 277 -1.13 -28.09 9.42
CA LYS A 277 -2.24 -27.99 8.46
C LYS A 277 -1.97 -28.73 7.14
N LEU A 278 -0.82 -29.38 6.99
CA LEU A 278 -0.34 -30.02 5.77
C LEU A 278 -0.20 -29.04 4.57
N ASP A 279 -0.06 -27.75 4.86
CA ASP A 279 0.16 -26.71 3.85
C ASP A 279 1.67 -26.53 3.59
N PHE A 280 2.25 -27.54 2.96
CA PHE A 280 3.68 -27.56 2.62
C PHE A 280 4.12 -26.44 1.69
N PRO A 281 3.30 -25.98 0.69
CA PRO A 281 3.67 -24.86 -0.17
C PRO A 281 3.89 -23.57 0.61
N ASN A 282 2.99 -23.21 1.54
CA ASN A 282 3.14 -22.02 2.37
C ASN A 282 4.26 -22.16 3.41
N ALA A 283 4.44 -23.36 3.99
CA ALA A 283 5.59 -23.62 4.86
C ALA A 283 6.93 -23.38 4.12
N ARG A 284 7.08 -23.95 2.91
CA ARG A 284 8.27 -23.73 2.07
C ARG A 284 8.47 -22.26 1.69
N ALA A 285 7.37 -21.53 1.45
CA ALA A 285 7.40 -20.09 1.13
C ALA A 285 8.03 -19.27 2.28
N ILE A 286 7.70 -19.59 3.55
CA ILE A 286 8.29 -18.94 4.73
C ILE A 286 9.81 -19.19 4.79
N LEU A 287 10.25 -20.43 4.61
CA LEU A 287 11.70 -20.74 4.61
C LEU A 287 12.44 -20.00 3.50
N LYS A 288 11.87 -20.00 2.29
CA LYS A 288 12.42 -19.29 1.14
C LYS A 288 12.52 -17.79 1.41
N ALA A 289 11.51 -17.21 2.06
CA ALA A 289 11.49 -15.79 2.43
C ALA A 289 12.68 -15.42 3.33
N HIS A 290 12.95 -16.21 4.37
CA HIS A 290 14.10 -16.02 5.26
C HIS A 290 15.44 -16.24 4.55
N HIS A 291 15.52 -17.19 3.62
CA HIS A 291 16.73 -17.42 2.82
C HIS A 291 17.03 -16.21 1.93
N ASP A 292 16.04 -15.78 1.14
CA ASP A 292 16.22 -14.68 0.19
C ASP A 292 16.41 -13.34 0.90
N PHE A 293 15.78 -13.11 2.06
CA PHE A 293 16.06 -11.95 2.91
C PHE A 293 17.55 -11.86 3.28
N ARG A 294 18.22 -12.98 3.63
CA ARG A 294 19.65 -12.98 3.97
C ARG A 294 20.53 -12.51 2.80
N ARG A 295 20.10 -12.74 1.56
CA ARG A 295 20.81 -12.29 0.36
C ARG A 295 20.51 -10.82 0.09
N LEU A 296 19.21 -10.45 0.05
CA LEU A 296 18.74 -9.12 -0.34
C LEU A 296 19.15 -8.03 0.66
N ARG A 297 19.15 -8.31 1.97
CA ARG A 297 19.56 -7.32 2.99
C ARG A 297 20.96 -6.76 2.81
N LYS A 298 21.82 -7.43 2.05
CA LYS A 298 23.18 -6.96 1.75
C LYS A 298 23.19 -5.71 0.88
N ASN A 299 22.10 -5.47 0.15
CA ASN A 299 21.91 -4.29 -0.70
C ASN A 299 21.49 -3.06 0.11
N TYR A 300 21.18 -3.23 1.41
CA TYR A 300 20.72 -2.18 2.32
C TYR A 300 21.70 -2.04 3.48
N THR A 301 22.65 -1.14 3.35
CA THR A 301 23.76 -0.92 4.29
C THR A 301 23.56 0.30 5.18
N ASP A 302 22.71 1.24 4.72
CA ASP A 302 22.40 2.47 5.42
C ASP A 302 21.26 2.24 6.41
N PHE A 303 21.50 2.63 7.66
CA PHE A 303 20.56 2.45 8.75
C PHE A 303 20.16 3.81 9.31
N PRO A 304 18.89 4.01 9.67
CA PRO A 304 18.48 5.25 10.32
C PRO A 304 19.12 5.37 11.72
N GLU A 305 19.27 6.60 12.19
CA GLU A 305 19.82 6.91 13.51
C GLU A 305 18.92 6.46 14.66
N HIS A 306 17.61 6.36 14.42
CA HIS A 306 16.60 5.93 15.38
C HIS A 306 15.67 4.84 14.82
N ASP A 307 15.01 4.13 15.71
CA ASP A 307 14.12 3.01 15.36
C ASP A 307 12.77 3.55 14.83
N ILE A 308 12.68 3.95 13.56
CA ILE A 308 11.49 4.56 12.94
C ILE A 308 10.23 3.72 13.22
N LEU A 309 10.30 2.41 12.99
CA LEU A 309 9.12 1.54 13.13
C LEU A 309 8.56 1.47 14.56
N LYS A 310 9.32 1.85 15.58
CA LYS A 310 8.84 1.87 16.97
C LYS A 310 8.03 3.11 17.32
N SER A 311 8.19 4.19 16.58
CA SER A 311 7.46 5.44 16.79
C SER A 311 6.16 5.52 16.01
N LEU A 312 5.88 4.53 15.14
CA LEU A 312 4.70 4.51 14.30
C LEU A 312 3.42 4.17 15.10
N PRO A 313 2.25 4.66 14.64
CA PRO A 313 0.97 4.28 15.22
C PRO A 313 0.78 2.77 15.34
N GLY A 314 0.29 2.28 16.49
CA GLY A 314 -0.04 0.87 16.71
C GLY A 314 1.07 -0.02 17.24
N THR A 315 2.34 0.41 17.24
CA THR A 315 3.51 -0.43 17.56
C THR A 315 3.59 -0.93 19.02
N GLY A 316 2.85 -0.31 19.95
CA GLY A 316 2.76 -0.77 21.35
C GLY A 316 1.86 -2.00 21.56
N LYS A 317 1.20 -2.53 20.54
CA LYS A 317 0.20 -3.59 20.61
C LYS A 317 0.67 -4.86 19.91
N SER A 318 0.05 -6.00 20.24
CA SER A 318 0.27 -7.27 19.52
C SER A 318 -0.99 -7.69 18.79
N ALA A 319 -0.94 -7.68 17.48
CA ALA A 319 -2.02 -8.13 16.61
C ALA A 319 -2.28 -9.64 16.81
N ILE A 320 -1.23 -10.44 16.97
CA ILE A 320 -1.32 -11.89 17.22
C ILE A 320 -2.10 -12.17 18.51
N VAL A 321 -1.70 -11.54 19.63
CA VAL A 321 -2.37 -11.71 20.91
C VAL A 321 -3.83 -11.25 20.83
N ALA A 322 -4.08 -10.12 20.19
CA ALA A 322 -5.43 -9.58 20.06
C ALA A 322 -6.34 -10.55 19.27
N ARG A 323 -5.88 -11.06 18.11
CA ARG A 323 -6.67 -11.93 17.23
C ARG A 323 -6.83 -13.33 17.77
N TYR A 324 -5.72 -14.00 18.11
CA TYR A 324 -5.72 -15.44 18.36
C TYR A 324 -5.94 -15.80 19.84
N LEU A 325 -5.48 -14.96 20.78
CA LEU A 325 -5.69 -15.24 22.22
C LEU A 325 -6.93 -14.51 22.77
N LYS A 326 -7.16 -13.24 22.36
CA LYS A 326 -8.29 -12.47 22.84
C LYS A 326 -9.50 -12.47 21.90
N ARG A 327 -9.41 -13.18 20.76
CA ARG A 327 -10.45 -13.31 19.74
C ARG A 327 -11.05 -11.99 19.25
N LYS A 328 -10.26 -10.91 19.27
CA LYS A 328 -10.69 -9.61 18.80
C LYS A 328 -10.81 -9.58 17.28
N THR A 329 -11.74 -8.79 16.76
CA THR A 329 -11.91 -8.50 15.34
C THR A 329 -11.25 -7.17 14.94
N SER A 330 -10.98 -6.31 15.92
CA SER A 330 -10.31 -5.01 15.73
C SER A 330 -9.21 -4.76 16.75
N LEU A 331 -8.33 -3.85 16.43
CA LEU A 331 -7.25 -3.38 17.29
C LEU A 331 -7.11 -1.87 17.09
N PRO A 332 -7.67 -1.04 17.99
CA PRO A 332 -7.52 0.42 17.90
C PRO A 332 -6.06 0.83 18.08
N PHE A 333 -5.63 1.96 17.50
CA PHE A 333 -4.31 2.56 17.66
C PHE A 333 -4.37 4.07 17.83
#